data_efa8919128cc9f777758a8d9acc9f1ed
#
_entry.id   efa8919128cc9f777758a8d9acc9f1ed
#
_cell.length_a   1.000
_cell.length_b   1.000
_cell.length_c   1.000
_cell.angle_alpha   90.00
_cell.angle_beta   90.00
_cell.angle_gamma   90.00
#
_symmetry.space_group_name_H-M   'P 1'
#
loop_
_entity.id
_entity.type
_entity.pdbx_description
1 polymer ?
#
loop_
_entity_poly.entity_id
_entity_poly.type
_entity_poly.pdbx_seq_one_letter_code
_entity_poly.pdbx_strand_id
1 'polypeptide(L)'
;MDEKRLAGVVLPLFSLRRNNDHGIGDLTALRQWIDWAADAHVGFLQLLPVNALGRDECPSPYSAISSVALEPLYLSLEPWTIPGLEERVFNETGDTLPWEQPSGPDLVDYPKVRFWKMWILRGAWNNF
;
A
#
# COMPACT_ATOMS: atom_id res chain seq x y z
N MET A 1 5.23 28.64 -29.12
CA MET A 1 5.45 27.92 -27.85
C MET A 1 5.75 26.46 -28.20
N ASP A 2 6.94 26.00 -27.91
CA ASP A 2 7.25 24.59 -28.08
C ASP A 2 6.43 23.83 -27.00
N GLU A 3 5.35 23.21 -27.41
CA GLU A 3 4.61 22.28 -26.54
C GLU A 3 5.50 21.06 -26.28
N LYS A 4 6.12 21.06 -25.11
CA LYS A 4 6.94 19.94 -24.66
C LYS A 4 6.01 18.73 -24.47
N ARG A 5 6.09 17.77 -25.38
CA ARG A 5 5.35 16.51 -25.24
C ARG A 5 5.87 15.78 -24.01
N LEU A 6 4.96 15.39 -23.12
CA LEU A 6 5.26 14.59 -21.95
C LEU A 6 4.69 13.18 -22.13
N ALA A 7 5.50 12.19 -21.83
CA ALA A 7 5.03 10.81 -21.69
C ALA A 7 4.84 10.50 -20.21
N GLY A 8 3.82 9.72 -19.88
CA GLY A 8 3.53 9.32 -18.51
C GLY A 8 2.90 7.95 -18.44
N VAL A 9 2.76 7.44 -17.23
CA VAL A 9 2.16 6.14 -16.94
C VAL A 9 0.98 6.33 -16.00
N VAL A 10 -0.14 5.66 -16.30
CA VAL A 10 -1.30 5.53 -15.41
C VAL A 10 -1.27 4.16 -14.77
N LEU A 11 -1.38 4.11 -13.44
CA LEU A 11 -1.33 2.83 -12.72
C LEU A 11 -2.11 2.88 -11.40
N PRO A 12 -2.67 1.74 -10.97
CA PRO A 12 -3.26 1.62 -9.65
C PRO A 12 -2.18 1.34 -8.61
N LEU A 13 -2.27 2.01 -7.45
CA LEU A 13 -1.30 1.83 -6.38
C LEU A 13 -1.25 0.37 -5.88
N PHE A 14 -2.39 -0.31 -5.77
CA PHE A 14 -2.46 -1.70 -5.31
C PHE A 14 -1.66 -2.69 -6.18
N SER A 15 -1.38 -2.37 -7.44
CA SER A 15 -0.64 -3.23 -8.36
C SER A 15 0.88 -3.03 -8.32
N LEU A 16 1.37 -2.03 -7.60
CA LEU A 16 2.80 -1.78 -7.44
C LEU A 16 3.40 -2.75 -6.42
N ARG A 17 3.64 -3.98 -6.87
CA ARG A 17 4.15 -5.04 -6.01
C ARG A 17 5.65 -4.92 -5.78
N ARG A 18 6.09 -5.22 -4.58
CA ARG A 18 7.48 -5.30 -4.17
C ARG A 18 7.71 -6.44 -3.18
N ASN A 19 8.97 -6.76 -2.91
CA ASN A 19 9.29 -7.67 -1.82
C ASN A 19 8.82 -7.08 -0.48
N ASN A 20 8.17 -7.87 0.34
CA ASN A 20 7.63 -7.46 1.66
C ASN A 20 6.53 -6.39 1.60
N ASP A 21 5.72 -6.39 0.55
CA ASP A 21 4.57 -5.48 0.40
C ASP A 21 3.32 -5.92 1.18
N HIS A 22 3.41 -7.04 1.88
CA HIS A 22 2.30 -7.59 2.65
C HIS A 22 1.03 -7.87 1.82
N GLY A 23 1.23 -8.27 0.56
CA GLY A 23 0.15 -8.71 -0.33
C GLY A 23 -0.54 -7.61 -1.15
N ILE A 24 -0.10 -6.35 -1.07
CA ILE A 24 -0.66 -5.22 -1.82
C ILE A 24 0.42 -4.16 -2.08
N GLY A 25 0.34 -3.47 -3.21
CA GLY A 25 1.18 -2.30 -3.46
C GLY A 25 0.97 -1.20 -2.42
N ASP A 26 2.04 -0.55 -2.00
CA ASP A 26 2.06 0.42 -0.91
C ASP A 26 2.84 1.71 -1.25
N LEU A 27 2.89 2.64 -0.30
CA LEU A 27 3.58 3.92 -0.49
C LEU A 27 5.09 3.78 -0.69
N THR A 28 5.72 2.76 -0.11
CA THR A 28 7.15 2.46 -0.36
C THR A 28 7.36 1.98 -1.81
N ALA A 29 6.47 1.14 -2.32
CA ALA A 29 6.50 0.73 -3.72
C ALA A 29 6.30 1.92 -4.66
N LEU A 30 5.37 2.83 -4.33
CA LEU A 30 5.17 4.05 -5.11
C LEU A 30 6.44 4.91 -5.15
N ARG A 31 7.13 5.07 -4.03
CA ARG A 31 8.39 5.81 -3.98
C ARG A 31 9.44 5.20 -4.91
N GLN A 32 9.60 3.88 -4.89
CA GLN A 32 10.52 3.17 -5.79
C GLN A 32 10.15 3.39 -7.26
N TRP A 33 8.86 3.40 -7.57
CA TRP A 33 8.37 3.68 -8.92
C TRP A 33 8.61 5.12 -9.37
N ILE A 34 8.52 6.09 -8.46
CA ILE A 34 8.85 7.50 -8.74
C ILE A 34 10.33 7.63 -9.08
N ASP A 35 11.21 7.00 -8.30
CA ASP A 35 12.65 7.02 -8.55
C ASP A 35 12.99 6.38 -9.92
N TRP A 36 12.41 5.20 -10.19
CA TRP A 36 12.56 4.54 -11.50
C TRP A 36 12.03 5.41 -12.66
N ALA A 37 10.88 6.04 -12.51
CA ALA A 37 10.28 6.89 -13.54
C ALA A 37 11.15 8.10 -13.83
N ALA A 38 11.76 8.70 -12.80
CA ALA A 38 12.70 9.80 -12.95
C ALA A 38 13.93 9.37 -13.76
N ASP A 39 14.53 8.23 -13.43
CA ASP A 39 15.68 7.66 -14.14
C ASP A 39 15.33 7.32 -15.60
N ALA A 40 14.11 6.83 -15.84
CA ALA A 40 13.59 6.51 -17.17
C ALA A 40 13.09 7.73 -17.96
N HIS A 41 13.19 8.93 -17.40
CA HIS A 41 12.72 10.19 -18.02
C HIS A 41 11.21 10.19 -18.30
N VAL A 42 10.41 9.45 -17.49
CA VAL A 42 8.96 9.48 -17.52
C VAL A 42 8.48 10.80 -16.92
N GLY A 43 7.70 11.57 -17.67
CA GLY A 43 7.31 12.93 -17.30
C GLY A 43 6.30 13.04 -16.17
N PHE A 44 5.43 12.03 -15.99
CA PHE A 44 4.47 11.96 -14.88
C PHE A 44 3.99 10.54 -14.60
N LEU A 45 3.56 10.32 -13.36
CA LEU A 45 2.82 9.14 -12.94
C LEU A 45 1.40 9.58 -12.49
N GLN A 46 0.38 8.96 -13.03
CA GLN A 46 -1.00 9.16 -12.62
C GLN A 46 -1.49 7.92 -11.87
N LEU A 47 -1.91 8.12 -10.65
CA LEU A 47 -2.53 7.04 -9.86
C LEU A 47 -4.03 6.98 -10.11
N LEU A 48 -4.60 5.78 -10.06
CA LEU A 48 -6.03 5.63 -9.82
C LEU A 48 -6.36 6.13 -8.40
N PRO A 49 -7.64 6.41 -8.07
CA PRO A 49 -8.02 6.90 -6.74
C PRO A 49 -7.44 6.04 -5.62
N VAL A 50 -6.87 6.68 -4.61
CA VAL A 50 -6.22 6.05 -3.45
C VAL A 50 -7.00 6.26 -2.15
N ASN A 51 -8.25 6.66 -2.29
CA ASN A 51 -9.14 6.96 -1.18
C ASN A 51 -9.63 5.70 -0.46
N ALA A 52 -10.08 5.90 0.78
CA ALA A 52 -10.58 4.81 1.63
C ALA A 52 -11.72 4.03 0.98
N LEU A 53 -11.57 2.73 0.94
CA LEU A 53 -12.49 1.79 0.31
C LEU A 53 -13.42 1.14 1.34
N GLY A 54 -14.59 0.68 0.88
CA GLY A 54 -15.47 -0.18 1.66
C GLY A 54 -14.82 -1.53 2.02
N ARG A 55 -15.59 -2.35 2.76
CA ARG A 55 -15.14 -3.70 3.18
C ARG A 55 -15.51 -4.80 2.19
N ASP A 56 -15.74 -4.44 0.94
CA ASP A 56 -16.10 -5.39 -0.11
C ASP A 56 -14.92 -6.35 -0.40
N GLU A 57 -15.24 -7.55 -0.86
CA GLU A 57 -14.23 -8.58 -1.17
C GLU A 57 -13.31 -8.17 -2.32
N CYS A 58 -13.85 -7.40 -3.26
CA CYS A 58 -13.10 -6.88 -4.41
C CYS A 58 -13.40 -5.38 -4.61
N PRO A 59 -12.86 -4.51 -3.78
CA PRO A 59 -13.17 -3.08 -3.81
C PRO A 59 -12.60 -2.42 -5.07
N SER A 60 -13.45 -1.66 -5.76
CA SER A 60 -13.01 -0.82 -6.87
C SER A 60 -12.41 0.50 -6.33
N PRO A 61 -11.30 0.99 -6.85
CA PRO A 61 -10.75 2.30 -6.47
C PRO A 61 -11.73 3.45 -6.74
N TYR A 62 -12.70 3.25 -7.64
CA TYR A 62 -13.73 4.24 -7.93
C TYR A 62 -14.93 4.20 -6.97
N SER A 63 -15.01 3.20 -6.09
CA SER A 63 -16.08 3.04 -5.09
C SER A 63 -15.61 3.45 -3.70
N ALA A 64 -14.90 4.58 -3.61
CA ALA A 64 -14.42 5.10 -2.34
C ALA A 64 -15.56 5.56 -1.42
N ILE A 65 -15.45 5.26 -0.13
CA ILE A 65 -16.39 5.70 0.92
C ILE A 65 -16.05 7.07 1.49
N SER A 66 -14.90 7.62 1.12
CA SER A 66 -14.43 8.95 1.53
C SER A 66 -13.72 9.63 0.37
N SER A 67 -13.94 10.92 0.21
CA SER A 67 -13.24 11.75 -0.78
C SER A 67 -11.92 12.33 -0.27
N VAL A 68 -11.65 12.23 1.04
CA VAL A 68 -10.48 12.86 1.68
C VAL A 68 -9.59 11.86 2.43
N ALA A 69 -10.16 10.78 2.96
CA ALA A 69 -9.38 9.78 3.68
C ALA A 69 -8.64 8.85 2.70
N LEU A 70 -7.36 8.57 2.98
CA LEU A 70 -6.58 7.58 2.25
C LEU A 70 -6.93 6.16 2.71
N GLU A 71 -6.76 5.20 1.81
CA GLU A 71 -6.93 3.77 2.13
C GLU A 71 -5.77 3.29 3.02
N PRO A 72 -6.03 2.83 4.25
CA PRO A 72 -4.99 2.38 5.16
C PRO A 72 -4.17 1.18 4.63
N LEU A 73 -4.72 0.41 3.71
CA LEU A 73 -4.01 -0.73 3.12
C LEU A 73 -2.78 -0.31 2.31
N TYR A 74 -2.71 0.95 1.88
CA TYR A 74 -1.55 1.48 1.17
C TYR A 74 -0.41 1.95 2.08
N LEU A 75 -0.60 1.94 3.40
CA LEU A 75 0.49 2.23 4.33
C LEU A 75 1.55 1.13 4.27
N SER A 76 2.80 1.54 4.24
CA SER A 76 3.93 0.61 4.37
C SER A 76 4.13 0.28 5.86
N LEU A 77 4.23 -1.00 6.16
CA LEU A 77 4.34 -1.48 7.55
C LEU A 77 5.78 -1.83 7.92
N GLU A 78 6.73 -0.98 7.58
CA GLU A 78 8.09 -1.12 8.10
C GLU A 78 8.21 -0.43 9.47
N PRO A 79 9.04 -0.95 10.39
CA PRO A 79 9.16 -0.43 11.76
C PRO A 79 9.43 1.07 11.87
N TRP A 80 10.11 1.63 10.87
CA TRP A 80 10.48 3.06 10.82
C TRP A 80 9.45 3.96 10.12
N THR A 81 8.37 3.42 9.58
CA THR A 81 7.38 4.20 8.81
C THR A 81 6.21 4.69 9.65
N ILE A 82 5.88 3.99 10.72
CA ILE A 82 4.71 4.27 11.56
C ILE A 82 5.13 4.33 13.02
N PRO A 83 4.86 5.43 13.75
CA PRO A 83 5.08 5.49 15.19
C PRO A 83 4.37 4.33 15.92
N GLY A 84 5.02 3.76 16.92
CA GLY A 84 4.50 2.60 17.65
C GLY A 84 4.67 1.25 16.95
N LEU A 85 5.12 1.24 15.68
CA LEU A 85 5.44 0.04 14.93
C LEU A 85 6.92 -0.32 15.13
N GLU A 86 7.26 -0.72 16.32
CA GLU A 86 8.62 -1.14 16.65
C GLU A 86 8.85 -2.60 16.23
N GLU A 87 10.12 -2.98 16.07
CA GLU A 87 10.54 -4.36 15.76
C GLU A 87 9.93 -5.38 16.74
N ARG A 88 9.67 -4.96 17.97
CA ARG A 88 9.00 -5.74 19.00
C ARG A 88 7.58 -6.16 18.63
N VAL A 89 6.82 -5.29 17.98
CA VAL A 89 5.44 -5.62 17.52
C VAL A 89 5.49 -6.70 16.44
N PHE A 90 6.45 -6.66 15.53
CA PHE A 90 6.64 -7.72 14.54
C PHE A 90 7.06 -9.04 15.17
N ASN A 91 7.93 -9.03 16.18
CA ASN A 91 8.39 -10.23 16.85
C ASN A 91 7.31 -10.88 17.71
N GLU A 92 6.55 -10.08 18.47
CA GLU A 92 5.43 -10.57 19.30
C GLU A 92 4.24 -11.04 18.43
N THR A 93 4.06 -10.43 17.28
CA THR A 93 2.96 -10.75 16.37
C THR A 93 3.31 -11.88 15.39
N GLY A 94 4.59 -12.08 15.08
CA GLY A 94 5.05 -13.18 14.24
C GLY A 94 4.72 -14.55 14.83
N ASP A 95 4.79 -14.68 16.16
CA ASP A 95 4.49 -15.93 16.86
C ASP A 95 2.99 -16.17 17.12
N THR A 96 2.14 -15.16 16.95
CA THR A 96 0.70 -15.21 17.30
C THR A 96 -0.24 -14.98 16.13
N LEU A 97 0.26 -14.67 14.95
CA LEU A 97 -0.59 -14.52 13.76
C LEU A 97 -1.17 -15.87 13.35
N PRO A 98 -2.51 -15.99 13.27
CA PRO A 98 -3.15 -17.25 12.96
C PRO A 98 -3.00 -17.70 11.50
N TRP A 99 -2.24 -16.99 10.69
CA TRP A 99 -1.97 -17.30 9.29
C TRP A 99 -0.69 -16.66 8.77
N GLU A 100 -0.19 -17.20 7.68
CA GLU A 100 0.94 -16.63 6.94
C GLU A 100 0.64 -15.22 6.43
N GLN A 101 1.68 -14.39 6.46
CA GLN A 101 1.65 -13.06 5.85
C GLN A 101 1.09 -13.14 4.43
N PRO A 102 0.18 -12.25 4.03
CA PRO A 102 -0.30 -12.22 2.66
C PRO A 102 0.87 -12.07 1.70
N SER A 103 1.10 -13.10 0.94
CA SER A 103 2.13 -13.12 -0.11
C SER A 103 1.56 -13.81 -1.32
N GLY A 104 1.78 -13.27 -2.48
CA GLY A 104 1.38 -13.88 -3.73
C GLY A 104 1.56 -12.89 -4.87
N PRO A 105 2.02 -13.37 -6.04
CA PRO A 105 2.46 -12.48 -7.09
C PRO A 105 1.31 -11.83 -7.87
N ASP A 106 0.14 -12.45 -7.98
CA ASP A 106 -0.75 -12.13 -9.09
C ASP A 106 -2.06 -11.43 -8.71
N LEU A 107 -2.60 -11.66 -7.52
CA LEU A 107 -3.87 -11.06 -7.10
C LEU A 107 -3.80 -10.58 -5.66
N VAL A 108 -4.46 -9.44 -5.40
CA VAL A 108 -4.62 -8.93 -4.04
C VAL A 108 -5.79 -9.64 -3.37
N ASP A 109 -5.51 -10.38 -2.30
CA ASP A 109 -6.52 -10.91 -1.41
C ASP A 109 -6.94 -9.83 -0.40
N TYR A 110 -7.86 -8.97 -0.78
CA TYR A 110 -8.27 -7.82 0.03
C TYR A 110 -8.75 -8.18 1.43
N PRO A 111 -9.60 -9.19 1.66
CA PRO A 111 -10.00 -9.61 3.00
C PRO A 111 -8.81 -9.97 3.89
N LYS A 112 -7.89 -10.79 3.37
CA LYS A 112 -6.69 -11.24 4.09
C LYS A 112 -5.73 -10.09 4.38
N VAL A 113 -5.43 -9.27 3.37
CA VAL A 113 -4.56 -8.09 3.50
C VAL A 113 -5.14 -7.10 4.50
N ARG A 114 -6.44 -6.82 4.43
CA ARG A 114 -7.12 -5.89 5.34
C ARG A 114 -7.07 -6.38 6.77
N PHE A 115 -7.41 -7.64 7.00
CA PHE A 115 -7.36 -8.18 8.33
C PHE A 115 -5.95 -8.07 8.92
N TRP A 116 -4.94 -8.50 8.18
CA TRP A 116 -3.55 -8.53 8.62
C TRP A 116 -3.00 -7.11 8.90
N LYS A 117 -3.12 -6.20 7.93
CA LYS A 117 -2.65 -4.82 8.09
C LYS A 117 -3.35 -4.06 9.20
N MET A 118 -4.68 -4.18 9.29
CA MET A 118 -5.45 -3.50 10.35
C MET A 118 -5.14 -4.06 11.74
N TRP A 119 -4.81 -5.34 11.86
CA TRP A 119 -4.38 -5.91 13.12
C TRP A 119 -3.04 -5.31 13.57
N ILE A 120 -2.05 -5.21 12.69
CA ILE A 120 -0.75 -4.57 12.96
C ILE A 120 -0.93 -3.09 13.30
N LEU A 121 -1.71 -2.35 12.52
CA LEU A 121 -1.96 -0.92 12.77
C LEU A 121 -2.64 -0.67 14.13
N ARG A 122 -3.52 -1.54 14.57
CA ARG A 122 -4.10 -1.47 15.91
C ARG A 122 -3.07 -1.73 17.01
N GLY A 123 -2.18 -2.69 16.80
CA GLY A 123 -1.05 -2.92 17.71
C GLY A 123 -0.15 -1.69 17.83
N ALA A 124 0.24 -1.10 16.70
CA ALA A 124 1.01 0.14 16.68
C ALA A 124 0.30 1.29 17.40
N TRP A 125 -0.99 1.46 17.19
CA TRP A 125 -1.80 2.47 17.89
C TRP A 125 -1.81 2.29 19.40
N ASN A 126 -1.91 1.06 19.89
CA ASN A 126 -1.91 0.77 21.33
C ASN A 126 -0.53 1.03 21.97
N ASN A 127 0.54 1.05 21.18
CA ASN A 127 1.90 1.33 21.65
C ASN A 127 2.31 2.81 21.50
N PHE A 128 1.48 3.61 20.83
CA PHE A 128 1.69 5.04 20.64
C PHE A 128 1.17 5.87 21.82
#